data_3706d736339938bb8fadc44cd6bd266d
#
_entry.id   3706d736339938bb8fadc44cd6bd266d
#
_cell.length_a   1.000
_cell.length_b   1.000
_cell.length_c   1.000
_cell.angle_alpha   90.00
_cell.angle_beta   90.00
_cell.angle_gamma   90.00
#
_symmetry.space_group_name_H-M   'P 1'
#
loop_
_entity.id
_entity.type
_entity.pdbx_description
1 polymer ?
#
loop_
_entity_poly.entity_id
_entity_poly.type
_entity_poly.pdbx_seq_one_letter_code
_entity_poly.pdbx_strand_id
1 'polypeptide(L)'
;MTAPLPPPDLASRDPVLITLEAGEILHRFFTATYDPIHFDRSRDGRLNAPDGLYGVLYTAKDARGAFAETFLREPGRTLIPSDLLAKKAYVRLRVTRPLVLIKLGELGLARLGATAEVVHGGLPYDVPQAWSAALRNHPVNANGIAYYARHDDEAFCYALYDHEPLALEEERRDTSLDENWFWDLAEPYGVGLSP
;
A
#
# COMPACT_ATOMS: atom_id res chain seq x y z
N MET A 1 -6.86 -13.11 -17.79
CA MET A 1 -6.03 -12.23 -18.65
C MET A 1 -4.91 -11.69 -17.77
N THR A 2 -3.69 -11.59 -18.28
CA THR A 2 -2.58 -10.96 -17.56
C THR A 2 -2.72 -9.44 -17.64
N ALA A 3 -2.34 -8.72 -16.58
CA ALA A 3 -2.30 -7.27 -16.59
C ALA A 3 -1.42 -6.74 -17.76
N PRO A 4 -1.81 -5.67 -18.45
CA PRO A 4 -1.00 -5.09 -19.52
C PRO A 4 0.27 -4.45 -18.95
N LEU A 5 1.35 -4.45 -19.70
CA LEU A 5 2.53 -3.62 -19.40
C LEU A 5 2.22 -2.13 -19.53
N PRO A 6 2.99 -1.24 -18.88
CA PRO A 6 2.85 0.20 -19.09
C PRO A 6 2.96 0.54 -20.59
N PRO A 7 2.03 1.33 -21.14
CA PRO A 7 2.08 1.68 -22.55
C PRO A 7 3.29 2.60 -22.85
N PRO A 8 3.86 2.55 -24.06
CA PRO A 8 5.04 3.36 -24.42
C PRO A 8 4.83 4.87 -24.27
N ASP A 9 3.59 5.34 -24.43
CA ASP A 9 3.17 6.73 -24.31
C ASP A 9 2.73 7.13 -22.90
N LEU A 10 2.94 6.29 -21.88
CA LEU A 10 2.49 6.54 -20.50
C LEU A 10 2.89 7.93 -19.99
N ALA A 11 4.14 8.35 -20.27
CA ALA A 11 4.66 9.66 -19.82
C ALA A 11 3.90 10.87 -20.40
N SER A 12 3.15 10.69 -21.50
CA SER A 12 2.31 11.73 -22.11
C SER A 12 0.85 11.68 -21.69
N ARG A 13 0.44 10.66 -20.93
CA ARG A 13 -0.93 10.51 -20.42
C ARG A 13 -1.14 11.36 -19.18
N ASP A 14 -2.33 11.90 -19.04
CA ASP A 14 -2.70 12.74 -17.90
C ASP A 14 -3.33 11.88 -16.77
N PRO A 15 -2.59 11.60 -15.68
CA PRO A 15 -3.09 10.76 -14.60
C PRO A 15 -4.14 11.47 -13.74
N VAL A 16 -5.02 10.72 -13.10
CA VAL A 16 -5.82 11.24 -11.99
C VAL A 16 -4.91 11.37 -10.77
N LEU A 17 -4.87 12.56 -10.19
CA LEU A 17 -4.07 12.84 -9.00
C LEU A 17 -4.97 12.98 -7.78
N ILE A 18 -4.44 12.59 -6.63
CA ILE A 18 -4.97 12.92 -5.31
C ILE A 18 -3.86 13.56 -4.48
N THR A 19 -4.25 14.37 -3.50
CA THR A 19 -3.31 14.95 -2.54
C THR A 19 -3.66 14.47 -1.14
N LEU A 20 -2.66 13.98 -0.43
CA LEU A 20 -2.73 13.79 1.01
C LEU A 20 -2.25 15.10 1.64
N GLU A 21 -3.10 15.74 2.41
CA GLU A 21 -2.78 17.04 3.01
C GLU A 21 -1.94 16.88 4.29
N ALA A 22 -1.19 17.92 4.63
CA ALA A 22 -0.48 17.94 5.90
C ALA A 22 -1.46 17.81 7.07
N GLY A 23 -1.13 16.94 8.01
CA GLY A 23 -1.99 16.61 9.16
C GLY A 23 -2.82 15.34 8.96
N GLU A 24 -2.97 14.82 7.73
CA GLU A 24 -3.66 13.53 7.51
C GLU A 24 -2.91 12.39 8.20
N ILE A 25 -3.67 11.42 8.69
CA ILE A 25 -3.15 10.23 9.37
C ILE A 25 -3.23 9.05 8.43
N LEU A 26 -2.10 8.37 8.26
CA LEU A 26 -1.99 7.13 7.53
C LEU A 26 -1.81 5.97 8.51
N HIS A 27 -2.31 4.80 8.13
CA HIS A 27 -2.36 3.61 8.95
C HIS A 27 -1.51 2.50 8.35
N ARG A 28 -0.76 1.77 9.20
CA ARG A 28 0.09 0.67 8.74
C ARG A 28 0.23 -0.40 9.81
N PHE A 29 0.11 -1.66 9.41
CA PHE A 29 0.68 -2.79 10.14
C PHE A 29 2.06 -3.10 9.55
N PHE A 30 3.04 -3.35 10.42
CA PHE A 30 4.42 -3.61 10.02
C PHE A 30 5.05 -4.70 10.90
N THR A 31 6.18 -5.24 10.48
CA THR A 31 6.93 -6.20 11.30
C THR A 31 7.64 -5.44 12.42
N ALA A 32 7.33 -5.75 13.67
CA ALA A 32 7.71 -4.98 14.87
C ALA A 32 9.23 -4.77 15.05
N THR A 33 10.07 -5.60 14.41
CA THR A 33 11.52 -5.48 14.44
C THR A 33 12.09 -4.42 13.50
N TYR A 34 11.28 -3.88 12.58
CA TYR A 34 11.69 -2.82 11.67
C TYR A 34 11.26 -1.44 12.19
N ASP A 35 11.81 -0.39 11.58
CA ASP A 35 11.28 0.96 11.73
C ASP A 35 9.88 1.05 11.08
N PRO A 36 8.90 1.72 11.72
CA PRO A 36 7.57 1.90 11.12
C PRO A 36 7.58 2.70 9.82
N ILE A 37 8.58 3.57 9.62
CA ILE A 37 8.80 4.33 8.37
C ILE A 37 9.93 3.66 7.58
N HIS A 38 9.82 2.35 7.36
CA HIS A 38 10.77 1.59 6.56
C HIS A 38 10.30 1.50 5.11
N PHE A 39 11.04 2.13 4.19
CA PHE A 39 10.83 2.01 2.75
C PHE A 39 11.51 0.74 2.24
N ASP A 40 10.71 -0.25 1.90
CA ASP A 40 11.17 -1.56 1.43
C ASP A 40 11.73 -1.48 0.01
N ARG A 41 12.96 -1.96 -0.18
CA ARG A 41 13.66 -2.06 -1.47
C ARG A 41 13.79 -3.50 -1.98
N SER A 42 13.17 -4.46 -1.30
CA SER A 42 13.08 -5.84 -1.79
C SER A 42 12.20 -5.93 -3.04
N ARG A 43 12.16 -7.12 -3.65
CA ARG A 43 11.23 -7.39 -4.76
C ARG A 43 9.94 -8.08 -4.30
N ASP A 44 9.69 -8.15 -2.98
CA ASP A 44 8.57 -8.90 -2.41
C ASP A 44 7.25 -8.11 -2.40
N GLY A 45 7.35 -6.78 -2.53
CA GLY A 45 6.17 -5.92 -2.63
C GLY A 45 5.67 -5.77 -4.08
N ARG A 46 4.35 -5.78 -4.25
CA ARG A 46 3.71 -5.68 -5.58
C ARG A 46 4.12 -4.42 -6.35
N LEU A 47 4.24 -3.28 -5.67
CA LEU A 47 4.61 -2.00 -6.26
C LEU A 47 6.04 -1.57 -5.89
N ASN A 48 6.89 -2.48 -5.42
CA ASN A 48 8.29 -2.21 -5.14
C ASN A 48 9.07 -1.99 -6.44
N ALA A 49 10.24 -1.35 -6.32
CA ALA A 49 11.15 -1.18 -7.44
C ALA A 49 11.61 -2.54 -8.00
N PRO A 50 11.53 -2.77 -9.31
CA PRO A 50 12.01 -4.03 -9.91
C PRO A 50 13.52 -4.23 -9.78
N ASP A 51 14.27 -3.14 -9.58
CA ASP A 51 15.72 -3.07 -9.49
C ASP A 51 16.26 -2.63 -8.11
N GLY A 52 15.34 -2.33 -7.15
CA GLY A 52 15.69 -1.85 -5.81
C GLY A 52 16.23 -0.41 -5.76
N LEU A 53 16.13 0.37 -6.84
CA LEU A 53 16.66 1.74 -6.90
C LEU A 53 15.91 2.72 -6.02
N TYR A 54 14.64 2.44 -5.69
CA TYR A 54 13.86 3.22 -4.75
C TYR A 54 13.13 2.30 -3.76
N GLY A 55 12.81 2.84 -2.59
CA GLY A 55 12.03 2.14 -1.59
C GLY A 55 10.55 2.50 -1.68
N VAL A 56 9.69 1.60 -1.18
CA VAL A 56 8.24 1.79 -1.13
C VAL A 56 7.73 1.53 0.28
N LEU A 57 6.96 2.48 0.80
CA LEU A 57 6.26 2.37 2.08
C LEU A 57 4.76 2.17 1.82
N TYR A 58 4.22 1.03 2.25
CA TYR A 58 2.79 0.75 2.14
C TYR A 58 2.05 1.25 3.36
N THR A 59 1.01 2.06 3.14
CA THR A 59 0.10 2.59 4.15
C THR A 59 -1.33 2.52 3.65
N ALA A 60 -2.30 2.84 4.50
CA ALA A 60 -3.70 2.93 4.12
C ALA A 60 -4.34 4.20 4.70
N LYS A 61 -5.48 4.57 4.16
CA LYS A 61 -6.28 5.69 4.63
C LYS A 61 -6.81 5.49 6.04
N ASP A 62 -7.08 4.24 6.41
CA ASP A 62 -7.62 3.84 7.70
C ASP A 62 -7.05 2.48 8.16
N ALA A 63 -7.37 2.08 9.39
CA ALA A 63 -6.89 0.83 9.96
C ALA A 63 -7.47 -0.40 9.25
N ARG A 64 -8.70 -0.33 8.70
CA ARG A 64 -9.34 -1.40 7.94
C ARG A 64 -8.52 -1.72 6.68
N GLY A 65 -8.13 -0.70 5.91
CA GLY A 65 -7.30 -0.89 4.71
C GLY A 65 -5.92 -1.45 5.04
N ALA A 66 -5.30 -0.96 6.13
CA ALA A 66 -4.03 -1.50 6.61
C ALA A 66 -4.15 -2.97 7.03
N PHE A 67 -5.27 -3.35 7.67
CA PHE A 67 -5.58 -4.74 8.04
C PHE A 67 -5.73 -5.61 6.79
N ALA A 68 -6.54 -5.19 5.81
CA ALA A 68 -6.78 -5.93 4.58
C ALA A 68 -5.48 -6.24 3.82
N GLU A 69 -4.60 -5.24 3.64
CA GLU A 69 -3.31 -5.40 2.96
C GLU A 69 -2.30 -6.24 3.74
N THR A 70 -2.46 -6.40 5.05
CA THR A 70 -1.50 -7.13 5.87
C THR A 70 -1.94 -8.56 6.18
N PHE A 71 -3.19 -8.75 6.58
CA PHE A 71 -3.66 -10.02 7.13
C PHE A 71 -4.52 -10.84 6.15
N LEU A 72 -5.06 -10.23 5.08
CA LEU A 72 -5.87 -10.92 4.08
C LEU A 72 -5.10 -11.35 2.82
N ARG A 73 -3.75 -11.33 2.85
CA ARG A 73 -2.91 -11.66 1.69
C ARG A 73 -3.15 -13.05 1.11
N GLU A 74 -3.53 -14.00 1.94
CA GLU A 74 -3.88 -15.36 1.52
C GLU A 74 -5.40 -15.46 1.36
N PRO A 75 -5.91 -15.63 0.13
CA PRO A 75 -7.36 -15.76 -0.11
C PRO A 75 -7.96 -16.92 0.69
N GLY A 76 -9.11 -16.67 1.33
CA GLY A 76 -9.81 -17.68 2.13
C GLY A 76 -9.21 -17.92 3.53
N ARG A 77 -8.26 -17.13 3.96
CA ARG A 77 -7.76 -17.17 5.33
C ARG A 77 -8.87 -16.74 6.30
N THR A 78 -9.20 -17.62 7.22
CA THR A 78 -10.18 -17.36 8.30
C THR A 78 -9.55 -17.27 9.68
N LEU A 79 -8.25 -17.59 9.80
CA LEU A 79 -7.51 -17.56 11.05
C LEU A 79 -6.16 -16.85 10.87
N ILE A 80 -5.82 -15.98 11.80
CA ILE A 80 -4.50 -15.37 11.91
C ILE A 80 -3.67 -16.23 12.86
N PRO A 81 -2.51 -16.76 12.43
CA PRO A 81 -1.60 -17.47 13.34
C PRO A 81 -1.09 -16.55 14.45
N SER A 82 -1.08 -17.06 15.69
CA SER A 82 -0.64 -16.30 16.86
C SER A 82 0.81 -15.80 16.73
N ASP A 83 1.68 -16.59 16.11
CA ASP A 83 3.06 -16.22 15.83
C ASP A 83 3.21 -15.11 14.77
N LEU A 84 2.28 -15.03 13.82
CA LEU A 84 2.21 -13.91 12.87
C LEU A 84 1.75 -12.64 13.57
N LEU A 85 0.71 -12.73 14.41
CA LEU A 85 0.20 -11.60 15.18
C LEU A 85 1.29 -11.02 16.09
N ALA A 86 2.01 -11.88 16.82
CA ALA A 86 3.09 -11.48 17.72
C ALA A 86 4.28 -10.80 17.02
N LYS A 87 4.47 -11.02 15.73
CA LYS A 87 5.53 -10.38 14.91
C LYS A 87 5.12 -9.02 14.37
N LYS A 88 3.87 -8.62 14.50
CA LYS A 88 3.34 -7.38 13.92
C LYS A 88 3.12 -6.31 14.97
N ALA A 89 3.22 -5.07 14.53
CA ALA A 89 2.83 -3.88 15.25
C ALA A 89 1.99 -2.99 14.33
N TYR A 90 1.30 -2.05 14.92
CA TYR A 90 0.51 -1.05 14.22
C TYR A 90 1.09 0.34 14.47
N VAL A 91 1.00 1.21 13.47
CA VAL A 91 1.43 2.59 13.56
C VAL A 91 0.44 3.53 12.87
N ARG A 92 0.28 4.70 13.44
CA ARG A 92 -0.32 5.87 12.82
C ARG A 92 0.81 6.83 12.44
N LEU A 93 0.83 7.21 11.16
CA LEU A 93 1.83 8.12 10.60
C LEU A 93 1.12 9.41 10.19
N ARG A 94 1.64 10.55 10.65
CA ARG A 94 1.15 11.88 10.28
C ARG A 94 1.89 12.37 9.04
N VAL A 95 1.14 12.83 8.06
CA VAL A 95 1.70 13.54 6.89
C VAL A 95 2.15 14.93 7.33
N THR A 96 3.41 15.29 7.09
CA THR A 96 3.99 16.58 7.54
C THR A 96 3.98 17.67 6.46
N ARG A 97 3.83 17.29 5.20
CA ARG A 97 3.65 18.18 4.04
C ARG A 97 2.79 17.50 2.97
N PRO A 98 2.12 18.25 2.09
CA PRO A 98 1.30 17.65 1.04
C PRO A 98 2.07 16.63 0.19
N LEU A 99 1.44 15.49 -0.08
CA LEU A 99 1.93 14.42 -0.94
C LEU A 99 0.97 14.23 -2.12
N VAL A 100 1.47 14.39 -3.34
CA VAL A 100 0.70 14.14 -4.55
C VAL A 100 0.88 12.70 -4.99
N LEU A 101 -0.21 11.97 -5.18
CA LEU A 101 -0.21 10.57 -5.58
C LEU A 101 -0.95 10.38 -6.90
N ILE A 102 -0.47 9.43 -7.72
CA ILE A 102 -1.20 8.98 -8.91
C ILE A 102 -2.26 7.96 -8.47
N LYS A 103 -3.52 8.20 -8.80
CA LYS A 103 -4.62 7.27 -8.52
C LYS A 103 -4.63 6.15 -9.56
N LEU A 104 -4.22 4.95 -9.14
CA LEU A 104 -4.28 3.72 -9.92
C LEU A 104 -5.54 2.92 -9.53
N GLY A 105 -6.68 3.53 -9.78
CA GLY A 105 -8.01 3.01 -9.47
C GLY A 105 -9.07 3.81 -10.20
N GLU A 106 -10.27 3.26 -10.37
CA GLU A 106 -11.42 3.91 -11.01
C GLU A 106 -11.07 4.50 -12.38
N LEU A 107 -11.41 5.79 -12.60
CA LEU A 107 -11.09 6.53 -13.83
C LEU A 107 -9.59 6.62 -14.12
N GLY A 108 -8.74 6.58 -13.06
CA GLY A 108 -7.30 6.60 -13.21
C GLY A 108 -6.74 5.40 -13.98
N LEU A 109 -7.36 4.22 -13.85
CA LEU A 109 -6.99 3.04 -14.63
C LEU A 109 -7.20 3.30 -16.14
N ALA A 110 -8.39 3.77 -16.52
CA ALA A 110 -8.72 4.01 -17.91
C ALA A 110 -7.81 5.09 -18.54
N ARG A 111 -7.55 6.18 -17.84
CA ARG A 111 -6.67 7.27 -18.33
C ARG A 111 -5.25 6.80 -18.59
N LEU A 112 -4.73 5.94 -17.75
CA LEU A 112 -3.37 5.39 -17.89
C LEU A 112 -3.30 4.19 -18.85
N GLY A 113 -4.45 3.57 -19.20
CA GLY A 113 -4.49 2.33 -19.97
C GLY A 113 -4.13 1.10 -19.13
N ALA A 114 -4.35 1.20 -17.83
CA ALA A 114 -4.20 0.12 -16.87
C ALA A 114 -5.52 -0.65 -16.69
N THR A 115 -5.42 -1.82 -16.07
CA THR A 115 -6.56 -2.59 -15.57
C THR A 115 -6.38 -2.86 -14.07
N ALA A 116 -7.45 -3.27 -13.38
CA ALA A 116 -7.40 -3.55 -11.94
C ALA A 116 -6.35 -4.64 -11.59
N GLU A 117 -6.04 -5.55 -12.51
CA GLU A 117 -5.03 -6.59 -12.28
C GLU A 117 -3.63 -6.02 -12.00
N VAL A 118 -3.32 -4.78 -12.41
CA VAL A 118 -2.04 -4.13 -12.08
C VAL A 118 -1.85 -4.02 -10.56
N VAL A 119 -2.92 -3.70 -9.82
CA VAL A 119 -2.86 -3.56 -8.36
C VAL A 119 -3.42 -4.76 -7.61
N HIS A 120 -4.22 -5.61 -8.27
CA HIS A 120 -4.83 -6.80 -7.65
C HIS A 120 -4.19 -8.12 -8.08
N GLY A 121 -3.30 -8.12 -9.08
CA GLY A 121 -2.64 -9.31 -9.57
C GLY A 121 -1.83 -10.04 -8.49
N GLY A 122 -1.80 -11.38 -8.59
CA GLY A 122 -0.92 -12.23 -7.77
C GLY A 122 0.51 -12.27 -8.32
N LEU A 123 1.31 -13.18 -7.75
CA LEU A 123 2.66 -13.47 -8.24
C LEU A 123 2.63 -14.04 -9.67
N PRO A 124 3.66 -13.75 -10.49
CA PRO A 124 4.81 -12.87 -10.20
C PRO A 124 4.45 -11.37 -10.30
N TYR A 125 5.22 -10.51 -9.61
CA TYR A 125 4.97 -9.07 -9.54
C TYR A 125 5.69 -8.25 -10.63
N ASP A 126 6.22 -8.87 -11.67
CA ASP A 126 6.98 -8.16 -12.73
C ASP A 126 6.16 -7.05 -13.40
N VAL A 127 4.89 -7.30 -13.70
CA VAL A 127 4.01 -6.29 -14.34
C VAL A 127 3.66 -5.14 -13.38
N PRO A 128 3.14 -5.38 -12.15
CA PRO A 128 2.91 -4.29 -11.19
C PRO A 128 4.17 -3.48 -10.87
N GLN A 129 5.33 -4.12 -10.75
CA GLN A 129 6.61 -3.45 -10.50
C GLN A 129 7.05 -2.60 -11.71
N ALA A 130 6.84 -3.08 -12.94
CA ALA A 130 7.05 -2.27 -14.14
C ALA A 130 6.16 -1.03 -14.16
N TRP A 131 4.89 -1.16 -13.77
CA TRP A 131 3.98 -0.02 -13.60
C TRP A 131 4.46 0.96 -12.54
N SER A 132 4.86 0.46 -11.37
CA SER A 132 5.40 1.31 -10.29
C SER A 132 6.62 2.10 -10.76
N ALA A 133 7.57 1.47 -11.44
CA ALA A 133 8.75 2.12 -11.99
C ALA A 133 8.40 3.18 -13.04
N ALA A 134 7.47 2.87 -13.94
CA ALA A 134 7.03 3.81 -14.97
C ALA A 134 6.30 5.03 -14.37
N LEU A 135 5.45 4.83 -13.36
CA LEU A 135 4.74 5.91 -12.67
C LEU A 135 5.68 6.73 -11.76
N ARG A 136 6.69 6.11 -11.14
CA ARG A 136 7.74 6.80 -10.38
C ARG A 136 8.52 7.79 -11.25
N ASN A 137 8.73 7.43 -12.52
CA ASN A 137 9.44 8.24 -13.52
C ASN A 137 8.50 9.15 -14.33
N HIS A 138 7.21 9.19 -14.02
CA HIS A 138 6.26 10.01 -14.74
C HIS A 138 6.56 11.51 -14.55
N PRO A 139 6.40 12.39 -15.59
CA PRO A 139 6.70 13.83 -15.50
C PRO A 139 5.96 14.58 -14.39
N VAL A 140 4.82 14.07 -13.92
CA VAL A 140 4.07 14.66 -12.79
C VAL A 140 4.84 14.58 -11.47
N ASN A 141 5.91 13.77 -11.39
CA ASN A 141 6.78 13.62 -10.22
C ASN A 141 6.01 13.34 -8.92
N ALA A 142 5.10 12.38 -8.96
CA ALA A 142 4.26 12.03 -7.82
C ALA A 142 5.05 11.37 -6.68
N ASN A 143 4.58 11.55 -5.44
CA ASN A 143 5.18 10.97 -4.24
C ASN A 143 4.81 9.49 -4.04
N GLY A 144 3.92 8.94 -4.86
CA GLY A 144 3.50 7.53 -4.75
C GLY A 144 2.27 7.22 -5.59
N ILE A 145 1.69 6.07 -5.31
CA ILE A 145 0.49 5.53 -5.97
C ILE A 145 -0.59 5.36 -4.90
N ALA A 146 -1.82 5.74 -5.26
CA ALA A 146 -3.02 5.44 -4.49
C ALA A 146 -3.84 4.38 -5.21
N TYR A 147 -4.30 3.36 -4.49
CA TYR A 147 -5.00 2.20 -5.04
C TYR A 147 -5.98 1.60 -4.04
N TYR A 148 -6.85 0.68 -4.48
CA TYR A 148 -7.72 -0.08 -3.59
C TYR A 148 -7.07 -1.39 -3.17
N ALA A 149 -7.30 -1.81 -1.92
CA ALA A 149 -6.77 -3.06 -1.40
C ALA A 149 -7.29 -4.26 -2.21
N ARG A 150 -6.47 -5.30 -2.38
CA ARG A 150 -6.81 -6.46 -3.21
C ARG A 150 -8.03 -7.23 -2.72
N HIS A 151 -8.26 -7.26 -1.42
CA HIS A 151 -9.30 -8.05 -0.78
C HIS A 151 -10.43 -7.19 -0.19
N ASP A 152 -10.40 -5.87 -0.46
CA ASP A 152 -11.41 -4.92 -0.02
C ASP A 152 -11.35 -3.70 -0.95
N ASP A 153 -12.23 -3.67 -1.94
CA ASP A 153 -12.31 -2.62 -2.95
C ASP A 153 -12.91 -1.29 -2.46
N GLU A 154 -13.30 -1.22 -1.18
CA GLU A 154 -13.63 0.04 -0.49
C GLU A 154 -12.43 0.60 0.30
N ALA A 155 -11.43 -0.23 0.60
CA ALA A 155 -10.27 0.15 1.38
C ALA A 155 -9.20 0.83 0.53
N PHE A 156 -8.94 2.11 0.81
CA PHE A 156 -8.01 2.92 0.04
C PHE A 156 -6.60 2.89 0.64
N CYS A 157 -5.62 2.54 -0.19
CA CYS A 157 -4.24 2.29 0.20
C CYS A 157 -3.25 3.13 -0.60
N TYR A 158 -2.05 3.29 -0.05
CA TYR A 158 -0.99 4.10 -0.63
C TYR A 158 0.33 3.34 -0.66
N ALA A 159 1.02 3.39 -1.79
CA ALA A 159 2.40 2.98 -1.97
C ALA A 159 3.25 4.24 -2.14
N LEU A 160 3.89 4.70 -1.07
CA LEU A 160 4.66 5.93 -1.05
C LEU A 160 6.10 5.65 -1.43
N TYR A 161 6.68 6.50 -2.28
CA TYR A 161 8.09 6.43 -2.69
C TYR A 161 9.00 7.14 -1.69
N ASP A 162 10.25 6.71 -1.57
CA ASP A 162 11.28 7.25 -0.70
C ASP A 162 11.84 8.61 -1.21
N HIS A 163 10.96 9.59 -1.36
CA HIS A 163 11.36 10.96 -1.72
C HIS A 163 11.90 11.73 -0.52
N GLU A 164 13.02 12.39 -0.69
CA GLU A 164 13.53 13.34 0.29
C GLU A 164 13.00 14.79 0.02
N PRO A 165 12.76 15.61 1.05
CA PRO A 165 12.80 15.26 2.48
C PRO A 165 11.63 14.37 2.88
N LEU A 166 11.82 13.55 3.93
CA LEU A 166 10.77 12.69 4.49
C LEU A 166 9.55 13.53 4.89
N ALA A 167 8.38 13.07 4.47
CA ALA A 167 7.11 13.76 4.67
C ALA A 167 6.19 13.10 5.69
N LEU A 168 6.73 12.22 6.53
CA LEU A 168 5.99 11.44 7.53
C LEU A 168 6.66 11.52 8.89
N GLU A 169 5.85 11.51 9.94
CA GLU A 169 6.29 11.34 11.32
C GLU A 169 5.41 10.30 12.03
N GLU A 170 5.98 9.61 12.99
CA GLU A 170 5.24 8.67 13.84
C GLU A 170 4.37 9.47 14.83
N GLU A 171 3.05 9.22 14.82
CA GLU A 171 2.12 9.80 15.78
C GLU A 171 1.88 8.86 16.96
N ARG A 172 1.64 7.58 16.68
CA ARG A 172 1.33 6.56 17.69
C ARG A 172 1.73 5.19 17.19
N ARG A 173 2.26 4.35 18.10
CA ARG A 173 2.58 2.95 17.84
C ARG A 173 1.91 2.05 18.89
N ASP A 174 1.31 0.96 18.43
CA ASP A 174 0.78 -0.11 19.24
C ASP A 174 1.56 -1.40 18.92
N THR A 175 2.27 -1.94 19.90
CA THR A 175 3.13 -3.13 19.75
C THR A 175 2.43 -4.42 20.17
N SER A 176 1.30 -4.34 20.88
CA SER A 176 0.42 -5.46 21.20
C SER A 176 -0.85 -5.33 20.34
N LEU A 177 -1.10 -6.34 19.51
CA LEU A 177 -2.28 -6.35 18.63
C LEU A 177 -3.43 -7.22 19.16
N ASP A 178 -3.18 -8.06 20.17
CA ASP A 178 -4.22 -8.93 20.75
C ASP A 178 -5.13 -8.12 21.68
N GLU A 179 -5.89 -7.21 21.09
CA GLU A 179 -6.81 -6.29 21.77
C GLU A 179 -8.12 -6.16 21.01
N ASN A 180 -9.19 -5.72 21.68
CA ASN A 180 -10.54 -5.63 21.11
C ASN A 180 -10.58 -4.84 19.79
N TRP A 181 -9.93 -3.67 19.74
CA TRP A 181 -9.94 -2.83 18.54
C TRP A 181 -9.39 -3.54 17.29
N PHE A 182 -8.40 -4.44 17.45
CA PHE A 182 -7.86 -5.23 16.35
C PHE A 182 -8.85 -6.29 15.89
N TRP A 183 -9.52 -6.96 16.82
CA TRP A 183 -10.53 -7.97 16.50
C TRP A 183 -11.79 -7.36 15.92
N ASP A 184 -12.15 -6.14 16.31
CA ASP A 184 -13.23 -5.36 15.68
C ASP A 184 -12.93 -5.07 14.18
N LEU A 185 -11.64 -4.96 13.79
CA LEU A 185 -11.26 -4.86 12.38
C LEU A 185 -11.32 -6.20 11.65
N ALA A 186 -11.08 -7.31 12.34
CA ALA A 186 -11.05 -8.66 11.76
C ALA A 186 -12.45 -9.26 11.57
N GLU A 187 -13.40 -8.92 12.46
CA GLU A 187 -14.76 -9.45 12.49
C GLU A 187 -15.51 -9.32 11.16
N PRO A 188 -15.54 -8.13 10.48
CA PRO A 188 -16.25 -7.98 9.20
C PRO A 188 -15.71 -8.90 8.09
N TYR A 189 -14.47 -9.35 8.21
CA TYR A 189 -13.84 -10.28 7.26
C TYR A 189 -13.99 -11.75 7.67
N GLY A 190 -14.64 -12.04 8.78
CA GLY A 190 -14.81 -13.40 9.29
C GLY A 190 -13.47 -14.04 9.71
N VAL A 191 -12.52 -13.25 10.21
CA VAL A 191 -11.19 -13.70 10.58
C VAL A 191 -11.03 -13.70 12.10
N GLY A 192 -10.50 -14.79 12.65
CA GLY A 192 -10.22 -14.95 14.07
C GLY A 192 -8.77 -15.35 14.35
N LEU A 193 -8.43 -15.56 15.64
CA LEU A 193 -7.14 -16.04 16.07
C LEU A 193 -7.05 -17.56 15.92
N SER A 194 -5.94 -18.04 15.38
CA SER A 194 -5.61 -19.47 15.45
C SER A 194 -5.10 -19.84 16.84
N PRO A 195 -5.53 -20.99 17.35
CA PRO A 195 -5.00 -21.53 18.60
C PRO A 195 -3.47 -21.65 18.61
#